data_f0d862f10e064fea1ce5998386ec6b58
#
_entry.id   f0d862f10e064fea1ce5998386ec6b58
#
_cell.length_a   1.000
_cell.length_b   1.000
_cell.length_c   1.000
_cell.angle_alpha   90.00
_cell.angle_beta   90.00
_cell.angle_gamma   90.00
#
_symmetry.space_group_name_H-M   'P 1'
#
loop_
_entity.id
_entity.type
_entity.pdbx_description
1 polymer ?
#
loop_
_entity_poly.entity_id
_entity_poly.type
_entity_poly.pdbx_seq_one_letter_code
_entity_poly.pdbx_strand_id
1 'polypeptide(L)'
;MTDSQEEPLNNGLTDSEPAETTNETVAKDDGEIHSGVGVLDKTVKILDALESGPSTLGQLVAATGLARPTAHRLAIALERHRFVLRDQHGRFVLGSRFAELAAAAGEDRLLTAAGPILQTLLDRTGESAQIYRRQGDQRVCIAAIERASGLRDSIPVGAMLSMEAGSAAQILLAWEDSDRLHQGLRHAKFTATKLAAVRKRGWSESVNEREEGVCSISAPIRNASGQVIAAISISGPTGRMGAAPGRRYAPLVMAAGKYLTEALVKAVR
;
A
#
# COMPACT_ATOMS: atom_id res chain seq x y z
N MET A 1 -10.44 85.12 19.98
CA MET A 1 -11.77 84.79 20.47
C MET A 1 -11.73 83.32 20.66
N THR A 2 -11.32 82.89 21.83
CA THR A 2 -12.19 82.38 22.90
C THR A 2 -12.77 81.04 22.50
N ASP A 3 -12.68 79.97 23.16
CA ASP A 3 -12.40 79.72 24.59
C ASP A 3 -12.38 78.18 24.78
N SER A 4 -11.50 77.65 25.54
CA SER A 4 -11.63 76.91 26.77
C SER A 4 -12.30 75.55 26.76
N GLN A 5 -11.52 74.56 27.22
CA GLN A 5 -11.82 73.72 28.41
C GLN A 5 -12.73 72.52 28.12
N GLU A 6 -12.56 71.32 28.58
CA GLU A 6 -11.92 70.76 29.79
C GLU A 6 -11.78 69.29 29.65
N GLU A 7 -10.74 68.65 30.18
CA GLU A 7 -10.68 67.22 30.56
C GLU A 7 -11.62 66.95 31.75
N PRO A 8 -12.03 65.72 32.00
CA PRO A 8 -11.25 64.92 32.92
C PRO A 8 -11.18 63.37 32.67
N LEU A 9 -10.06 62.85 33.06
CA LEU A 9 -9.74 61.52 33.62
C LEU A 9 -10.89 60.57 33.91
N ASN A 10 -10.78 59.33 33.41
CA ASN A 10 -11.05 58.20 34.30
C ASN A 10 -10.29 56.92 33.90
N ASN A 11 -9.73 56.30 34.93
CA ASN A 11 -9.08 55.02 35.00
C ASN A 11 -9.93 53.86 34.53
N GLY A 12 -9.33 52.95 33.86
CA GLY A 12 -9.89 51.61 33.61
C GLY A 12 -8.77 50.61 33.27
N LEU A 13 -8.25 49.99 34.29
CA LEU A 13 -7.43 48.77 34.15
C LEU A 13 -8.21 47.75 33.34
N THR A 14 -7.61 47.25 32.28
CA THR A 14 -8.01 45.97 31.71
C THR A 14 -6.79 45.07 31.59
N ASP A 15 -6.92 43.94 32.23
CA ASP A 15 -6.02 42.83 32.30
C ASP A 15 -5.56 42.40 30.90
N SER A 16 -4.27 42.32 30.71
CA SER A 16 -3.63 41.67 29.59
C SER A 16 -3.50 40.17 29.91
N GLU A 17 -4.36 39.37 29.31
CA GLU A 17 -4.14 37.93 29.23
C GLU A 17 -2.88 37.62 28.40
N PRO A 18 -2.02 36.70 28.84
CA PRO A 18 -0.87 36.27 28.07
C PRO A 18 -1.33 35.36 26.91
N ALA A 19 -0.93 35.72 25.71
CA ALA A 19 -1.05 34.89 24.52
C ALA A 19 -0.39 33.51 24.77
N GLU A 20 -1.19 32.47 24.78
CA GLU A 20 -0.72 31.08 24.67
C GLU A 20 -0.01 30.90 23.34
N THR A 21 1.30 30.79 23.42
CA THR A 21 2.14 30.35 22.32
C THR A 21 1.90 28.85 22.12
N THR A 22 1.02 28.50 21.22
CA THR A 22 0.89 27.12 20.73
C THR A 22 2.20 26.76 20.03
N ASN A 23 3.00 26.02 20.73
CA ASN A 23 4.21 25.40 20.23
C ASN A 23 3.77 24.21 19.34
N GLU A 24 3.51 24.47 18.06
CA GLU A 24 3.38 23.41 17.06
C GLU A 24 4.72 22.70 16.91
N THR A 25 4.86 21.65 17.68
CA THR A 25 5.92 20.68 17.48
C THR A 25 5.63 19.98 16.14
N VAL A 26 6.34 20.38 15.09
CA VAL A 26 6.39 19.66 13.82
C VAL A 26 6.87 18.24 14.11
N ALA A 27 5.93 17.33 14.24
CA ALA A 27 6.19 15.90 14.31
C ALA A 27 6.85 15.50 12.99
N LYS A 28 8.04 14.94 13.04
CA LYS A 28 8.67 14.24 11.91
C LYS A 28 7.72 13.13 11.48
N ASP A 29 7.22 13.23 10.28
CA ASP A 29 6.44 12.20 9.61
C ASP A 29 7.40 11.07 9.22
N ASP A 30 7.48 10.06 10.07
CA ASP A 30 8.33 8.87 9.86
C ASP A 30 7.63 7.81 8.98
N GLY A 31 6.59 8.18 8.21
CA GLY A 31 5.86 7.26 7.32
C GLY A 31 4.98 6.25 8.06
N GLU A 32 4.79 6.38 9.37
CA GLU A 32 3.86 5.54 10.13
C GLU A 32 2.41 5.92 9.83
N ILE A 33 1.60 4.91 9.48
CA ILE A 33 0.15 5.10 9.29
C ILE A 33 -0.50 5.35 10.64
N HIS A 34 -1.06 6.54 10.84
CA HIS A 34 -1.85 6.88 12.01
C HIS A 34 -3.35 6.83 11.67
N SER A 35 -4.08 5.91 12.31
CA SER A 35 -5.53 5.76 12.09
C SER A 35 -6.37 6.80 12.85
N GLY A 36 -5.77 7.59 13.74
CA GLY A 36 -6.47 8.45 14.70
C GLY A 36 -7.02 7.70 15.91
N VAL A 37 -6.92 6.38 15.94
CA VAL A 37 -7.36 5.52 17.06
C VAL A 37 -6.14 4.89 17.71
N GLY A 38 -5.55 5.58 18.68
CA GLY A 38 -4.26 5.22 19.25
C GLY A 38 -4.15 3.81 19.85
N VAL A 39 -5.25 3.18 20.27
CA VAL A 39 -5.23 1.77 20.69
C VAL A 39 -5.07 0.84 19.49
N LEU A 40 -5.70 1.15 18.37
CA LEU A 40 -5.58 0.38 17.13
C LEU A 40 -4.15 0.47 16.57
N ASP A 41 -3.60 1.66 16.48
CA ASP A 41 -2.24 1.87 15.98
C ASP A 41 -1.21 1.09 16.82
N LYS A 42 -1.34 1.13 18.17
CA LYS A 42 -0.48 0.36 19.07
C LYS A 42 -0.67 -1.16 18.91
N THR A 43 -1.89 -1.60 18.64
CA THR A 43 -2.21 -3.02 18.42
C THR A 43 -1.56 -3.52 17.13
N VAL A 44 -1.66 -2.73 16.05
CA VAL A 44 -1.02 -3.04 14.78
C VAL A 44 0.49 -3.14 14.93
N LYS A 45 1.16 -2.22 15.63
CA LYS A 45 2.60 -2.30 15.92
C LYS A 45 3.03 -3.63 16.57
N ILE A 46 2.19 -4.19 17.45
CA ILE A 46 2.49 -5.50 18.06
C ILE A 46 2.37 -6.62 17.03
N LEU A 47 1.35 -6.58 16.16
CA LEU A 47 1.15 -7.58 15.13
C LEU A 47 2.30 -7.54 14.11
N ASP A 48 2.69 -6.36 13.64
CA ASP A 48 3.80 -6.15 12.71
C ASP A 48 5.13 -6.69 13.30
N ALA A 49 5.38 -6.46 14.59
CA ALA A 49 6.55 -7.01 15.25
C ALA A 49 6.56 -8.55 15.30
N LEU A 50 5.39 -9.18 15.30
CA LEU A 50 5.23 -10.64 15.27
C LEU A 50 5.31 -11.25 13.87
N GLU A 51 5.18 -10.47 12.81
CA GLU A 51 5.42 -10.93 11.44
C GLU A 51 6.87 -11.41 11.25
N SER A 52 7.82 -10.78 11.94
CA SER A 52 9.23 -11.17 11.91
C SER A 52 9.52 -12.48 12.68
N GLY A 53 8.54 -13.02 13.40
CA GLY A 53 8.64 -14.29 14.12
C GLY A 53 8.33 -14.24 15.61
N PRO A 54 8.50 -15.36 16.32
CA PRO A 54 8.19 -15.49 17.75
C PRO A 54 8.96 -14.50 18.61
N SER A 55 8.26 -13.73 19.46
CA SER A 55 8.85 -12.66 20.25
C SER A 55 8.47 -12.77 21.74
N THR A 56 9.42 -12.53 22.62
CA THR A 56 9.18 -12.32 24.05
C THR A 56 8.56 -10.94 24.29
N LEU A 57 7.97 -10.72 25.47
CA LEU A 57 7.47 -9.37 25.82
C LEU A 57 8.57 -8.29 25.75
N GLY A 58 9.79 -8.63 26.15
CA GLY A 58 10.93 -7.70 26.06
C GLY A 58 11.26 -7.30 24.61
N GLN A 59 11.24 -8.27 23.70
CA GLN A 59 11.45 -8.03 22.26
C GLN A 59 10.32 -7.19 21.65
N LEU A 60 9.06 -7.46 22.01
CA LEU A 60 7.93 -6.64 21.58
C LEU A 60 8.06 -5.18 22.06
N VAL A 61 8.45 -4.97 23.32
CA VAL A 61 8.71 -3.62 23.87
C VAL A 61 9.81 -2.91 23.07
N ALA A 62 10.91 -3.61 22.80
CA ALA A 62 12.03 -3.03 22.04
C ALA A 62 11.64 -2.70 20.58
N ALA A 63 10.89 -3.60 19.92
CA ALA A 63 10.50 -3.43 18.52
C ALA A 63 9.41 -2.36 18.33
N THR A 64 8.47 -2.22 19.28
CA THR A 64 7.31 -1.32 19.14
C THR A 64 7.50 0.05 19.79
N GLY A 65 8.50 0.21 20.68
CA GLY A 65 8.67 1.41 21.49
C GLY A 65 7.56 1.63 22.55
N LEU A 66 6.65 0.68 22.72
CA LEU A 66 5.54 0.79 23.69
C LEU A 66 6.04 0.58 25.12
N ALA A 67 5.45 1.31 26.07
CA ALA A 67 5.67 1.04 27.49
C ALA A 67 5.28 -0.42 27.82
N ARG A 68 6.12 -1.11 28.61
CA ARG A 68 5.94 -2.53 28.97
C ARG A 68 4.54 -2.90 29.45
N PRO A 69 3.86 -2.11 30.33
CA PRO A 69 2.49 -2.41 30.75
C PRO A 69 1.48 -2.35 29.58
N THR A 70 1.69 -1.41 28.64
CA THR A 70 0.83 -1.26 27.47
C THR A 70 1.00 -2.43 26.51
N ALA A 71 2.25 -2.77 26.14
CA ALA A 71 2.55 -3.91 25.29
C ALA A 71 2.00 -5.22 25.89
N HIS A 72 2.18 -5.44 27.18
CA HIS A 72 1.65 -6.61 27.87
C HIS A 72 0.12 -6.68 27.83
N ARG A 73 -0.58 -5.59 28.17
CA ARG A 73 -2.06 -5.57 28.13
C ARG A 73 -2.61 -5.83 26.73
N LEU A 74 -2.01 -5.22 25.70
CA LEU A 74 -2.43 -5.42 24.33
C LEU A 74 -2.14 -6.86 23.87
N ALA A 75 -0.96 -7.41 24.15
CA ALA A 75 -0.62 -8.79 23.80
C ALA A 75 -1.58 -9.80 24.46
N ILE A 76 -1.94 -9.62 25.74
CA ILE A 76 -2.93 -10.46 26.42
C ILE A 76 -4.33 -10.28 25.84
N ALA A 77 -4.72 -9.05 25.48
CA ALA A 77 -6.02 -8.83 24.81
C ALA A 77 -6.08 -9.54 23.46
N LEU A 78 -5.02 -9.42 22.65
CA LEU A 78 -4.88 -10.13 21.37
C LEU A 78 -4.88 -11.65 21.56
N GLU A 79 -4.24 -12.17 22.62
CA GLU A 79 -4.23 -13.60 22.96
C GLU A 79 -5.65 -14.11 23.28
N ARG A 80 -6.44 -13.35 24.07
CA ARG A 80 -7.85 -13.68 24.35
C ARG A 80 -8.71 -13.76 23.08
N HIS A 81 -8.42 -12.94 22.09
CA HIS A 81 -9.11 -12.94 20.80
C HIS A 81 -8.47 -13.86 19.77
N ARG A 82 -7.46 -14.65 20.15
CA ARG A 82 -6.73 -15.61 19.30
C ARG A 82 -5.99 -14.97 18.11
N PHE A 83 -5.80 -13.66 18.11
CA PHE A 83 -4.91 -12.97 17.16
C PHE A 83 -3.44 -13.22 17.48
N VAL A 84 -3.14 -13.53 18.73
CA VAL A 84 -1.81 -13.89 19.22
C VAL A 84 -1.94 -15.18 20.01
N LEU A 85 -0.93 -16.03 19.99
CA LEU A 85 -0.81 -17.25 20.80
C LEU A 85 0.56 -17.27 21.49
N ARG A 86 0.78 -18.24 22.36
CA ARG A 86 2.10 -18.53 22.92
C ARG A 86 2.62 -19.84 22.36
N ASP A 87 3.89 -19.83 21.97
CA ASP A 87 4.60 -21.05 21.58
C ASP A 87 5.01 -21.86 22.83
N GLN A 88 5.67 -22.99 22.61
CA GLN A 88 6.15 -23.89 23.67
C GLN A 88 7.17 -23.22 24.63
N HIS A 89 7.77 -22.10 24.22
CA HIS A 89 8.72 -21.33 24.99
C HIS A 89 8.09 -20.10 25.67
N GLY A 90 6.77 -19.96 25.61
CA GLY A 90 6.04 -18.82 26.16
C GLY A 90 6.20 -17.52 25.37
N ARG A 91 6.77 -17.56 24.13
CA ARG A 91 6.88 -16.42 23.26
C ARG A 91 5.57 -16.17 22.53
N PHE A 92 5.26 -14.91 22.26
CA PHE A 92 4.10 -14.51 21.45
C PHE A 92 4.36 -14.82 19.97
N VAL A 93 3.35 -15.36 19.30
CA VAL A 93 3.31 -15.66 17.86
C VAL A 93 1.97 -15.23 17.30
N LEU A 94 1.88 -15.00 15.98
CA LEU A 94 0.59 -14.77 15.31
C LEU A 94 -0.35 -15.96 15.53
N GLY A 95 -1.60 -15.68 15.85
CA GLY A 95 -2.60 -16.68 16.23
C GLY A 95 -3.46 -17.18 15.08
N SER A 96 -4.24 -18.25 15.36
CA SER A 96 -5.09 -18.92 14.36
C SER A 96 -6.24 -18.06 13.84
N ARG A 97 -6.62 -16.98 14.55
CA ARG A 97 -7.72 -16.11 14.14
C ARG A 97 -7.48 -15.45 12.77
N PHE A 98 -6.23 -15.21 12.41
CA PHE A 98 -5.89 -14.70 11.07
C PHE A 98 -6.24 -15.69 9.98
N ALA A 99 -5.96 -17.00 10.18
CA ALA A 99 -6.35 -18.03 9.23
C ALA A 99 -7.89 -18.16 9.09
N GLU A 100 -8.62 -18.06 10.21
CA GLU A 100 -10.08 -18.09 10.22
C GLU A 100 -10.67 -16.88 9.49
N LEU A 101 -10.12 -15.69 9.70
CA LEU A 101 -10.57 -14.47 9.02
C LEU A 101 -10.22 -14.50 7.54
N ALA A 102 -9.06 -15.01 7.17
CA ALA A 102 -8.67 -15.20 5.78
C ALA A 102 -9.61 -16.18 5.08
N ALA A 103 -9.96 -17.30 5.72
CA ALA A 103 -10.93 -18.26 5.22
C ALA A 103 -12.34 -17.65 5.09
N ALA A 104 -12.78 -16.85 6.08
CA ALA A 104 -14.07 -16.18 6.07
C ALA A 104 -14.15 -15.04 5.04
N ALA A 105 -13.01 -14.37 4.78
CA ALA A 105 -12.89 -13.37 3.71
C ALA A 105 -12.94 -13.99 2.30
N GLY A 106 -13.06 -15.31 2.21
CA GLY A 106 -12.85 -16.11 1.02
C GLY A 106 -11.36 -16.35 0.82
N GLU A 107 -10.96 -17.61 0.60
CA GLU A 107 -9.59 -17.88 0.15
C GLU A 107 -9.27 -16.92 -0.98
N ASP A 108 -8.24 -16.12 -0.85
CA ASP A 108 -7.82 -15.24 -1.94
C ASP A 108 -7.20 -16.12 -3.03
N ARG A 109 -8.08 -16.68 -3.84
CA ARG A 109 -7.73 -17.59 -4.95
C ARG A 109 -6.70 -16.98 -5.88
N LEU A 110 -6.68 -15.63 -5.92
CA LEU A 110 -5.65 -14.93 -6.66
C LEU A 110 -4.28 -15.17 -6.03
N LEU A 111 -4.15 -15.07 -4.72
CA LEU A 111 -2.88 -15.29 -4.02
C LEU A 111 -2.43 -16.75 -4.13
N THR A 112 -3.35 -17.70 -4.03
CA THR A 112 -3.06 -19.12 -4.21
C THR A 112 -2.51 -19.42 -5.62
N ALA A 113 -3.07 -18.78 -6.65
CA ALA A 113 -2.62 -18.96 -8.04
C ALA A 113 -1.38 -18.09 -8.39
N ALA A 114 -1.06 -17.07 -7.61
CA ALA A 114 -0.04 -16.07 -7.94
C ALA A 114 1.37 -16.63 -7.99
N GLY A 115 1.78 -17.43 -6.99
CA GLY A 115 3.16 -17.87 -6.82
C GLY A 115 3.78 -18.50 -8.07
N PRO A 116 3.21 -19.58 -8.64
CA PRO A 116 3.74 -20.21 -9.85
C PRO A 116 3.78 -19.29 -11.07
N ILE A 117 2.83 -18.35 -11.19
CA ILE A 117 2.76 -17.42 -12.32
C ILE A 117 3.81 -16.33 -12.21
N LEU A 118 4.00 -15.77 -11.01
CA LEU A 118 5.08 -14.81 -10.75
C LEU A 118 6.45 -15.44 -11.00
N GLN A 119 6.66 -16.69 -10.54
CA GLN A 119 7.90 -17.43 -10.81
C GLN A 119 8.13 -17.59 -12.31
N THR A 120 7.10 -17.99 -13.07
CA THR A 120 7.20 -18.10 -14.53
C THR A 120 7.56 -16.79 -15.20
N LEU A 121 7.00 -15.66 -14.73
CA LEU A 121 7.37 -14.34 -15.24
C LEU A 121 8.82 -14.00 -14.92
N LEU A 122 9.27 -14.21 -13.69
CA LEU A 122 10.67 -14.02 -13.30
C LEU A 122 11.61 -14.84 -14.19
N ASP A 123 11.35 -16.13 -14.37
CA ASP A 123 12.19 -17.05 -15.15
C ASP A 123 12.29 -16.64 -16.63
N ARG A 124 11.16 -16.18 -17.21
CA ARG A 124 11.09 -15.80 -18.63
C ARG A 124 11.58 -14.39 -18.92
N THR A 125 11.50 -13.48 -17.98
CA THR A 125 11.85 -12.07 -18.18
C THR A 125 13.17 -11.70 -17.54
N GLY A 126 13.55 -12.38 -16.46
CA GLY A 126 14.68 -12.04 -15.61
C GLY A 126 14.40 -10.80 -14.74
N GLU A 127 13.17 -10.31 -14.65
CA GLU A 127 12.77 -9.13 -13.91
C GLU A 127 11.84 -9.47 -12.74
N SER A 128 11.83 -8.63 -11.70
CA SER A 128 10.90 -8.77 -10.58
C SER A 128 9.46 -8.70 -11.05
N ALA A 129 8.57 -9.52 -10.45
CA ALA A 129 7.15 -9.56 -10.80
C ALA A 129 6.28 -9.37 -9.55
N GLN A 130 5.18 -8.62 -9.69
CA GLN A 130 4.32 -8.22 -8.59
C GLN A 130 2.85 -8.27 -9.01
N ILE A 131 1.96 -8.41 -8.02
CA ILE A 131 0.52 -8.21 -8.19
C ILE A 131 0.07 -7.09 -7.24
N TYR A 132 -0.71 -6.17 -7.78
CA TYR A 132 -1.24 -5.01 -7.05
C TYR A 132 -2.75 -5.02 -7.02
N ARG A 133 -3.33 -4.63 -5.88
CA ARG A 133 -4.73 -4.25 -5.74
C ARG A 133 -4.84 -2.77 -5.41
N ARG A 134 -5.93 -2.15 -5.86
CA ARG A 134 -6.24 -0.77 -5.47
C ARG A 134 -6.82 -0.73 -4.06
N GLN A 135 -6.36 0.23 -3.27
CA GLN A 135 -6.88 0.56 -1.95
C GLN A 135 -6.99 2.09 -1.83
N GLY A 136 -8.19 2.62 -2.07
CA GLY A 136 -8.39 4.08 -2.12
C GLY A 136 -7.58 4.73 -3.25
N ASP A 137 -6.74 5.70 -2.90
CA ASP A 137 -5.86 6.44 -3.81
C ASP A 137 -4.45 5.82 -3.92
N GLN A 138 -4.28 4.63 -3.37
CA GLN A 138 -3.05 3.86 -3.43
C GLN A 138 -3.29 2.49 -4.05
N ARG A 139 -2.21 1.81 -4.38
CA ARG A 139 -2.19 0.38 -4.72
C ARG A 139 -1.27 -0.37 -3.77
N VAL A 140 -1.73 -1.48 -3.25
CA VAL A 140 -0.96 -2.35 -2.37
C VAL A 140 -0.39 -3.52 -3.16
N CYS A 141 0.89 -3.83 -2.95
CA CYS A 141 1.52 -5.04 -3.45
C CYS A 141 1.02 -6.24 -2.64
N ILE A 142 0.25 -7.14 -3.24
CA ILE A 142 -0.32 -8.30 -2.56
C ILE A 142 0.46 -9.60 -2.78
N ALA A 143 1.29 -9.64 -3.81
CA ALA A 143 2.21 -10.75 -4.09
C ALA A 143 3.40 -10.23 -4.87
N ALA A 144 4.60 -10.72 -4.57
CA ALA A 144 5.82 -10.35 -5.25
C ALA A 144 6.80 -11.50 -5.33
N ILE A 145 7.58 -11.51 -6.40
CA ILE A 145 8.81 -12.27 -6.51
C ILE A 145 9.91 -11.37 -7.05
N GLU A 146 11.05 -11.39 -6.40
CA GLU A 146 12.15 -10.52 -6.77
C GLU A 146 13.25 -11.28 -7.52
N ARG A 147 13.91 -10.60 -8.43
CA ARG A 147 15.16 -11.05 -9.01
C ARG A 147 16.20 -11.27 -7.91
N ALA A 148 16.85 -12.42 -7.91
CA ALA A 148 17.77 -12.83 -6.84
C ALA A 148 19.03 -11.93 -6.71
N SER A 149 19.52 -11.34 -7.83
CA SER A 149 20.77 -10.57 -7.84
C SER A 149 20.78 -9.42 -8.84
N GLY A 150 21.62 -8.44 -8.59
CA GLY A 150 21.79 -7.25 -9.43
C GLY A 150 20.75 -6.17 -9.15
N LEU A 151 20.86 -5.07 -9.89
CA LEU A 151 19.92 -3.95 -9.78
C LEU A 151 18.49 -4.40 -10.13
N ARG A 152 17.54 -4.13 -9.26
CA ARG A 152 16.14 -4.52 -9.40
C ARG A 152 15.19 -3.47 -8.82
N ASP A 153 13.95 -3.49 -9.26
CA ASP A 153 12.86 -2.79 -8.58
C ASP A 153 12.35 -3.70 -7.45
N SER A 154 12.60 -3.31 -6.21
CA SER A 154 12.26 -4.09 -5.01
C SER A 154 11.00 -3.51 -4.38
N ILE A 155 9.90 -4.23 -4.50
CA ILE A 155 8.59 -3.85 -3.93
C ILE A 155 8.10 -5.01 -3.06
N PRO A 156 8.26 -4.93 -1.75
CA PRO A 156 7.81 -6.00 -0.86
C PRO A 156 6.28 -6.12 -0.83
N VAL A 157 5.80 -7.31 -0.46
CA VAL A 157 4.38 -7.52 -0.17
C VAL A 157 3.96 -6.59 0.97
N GLY A 158 2.79 -5.95 0.84
CA GLY A 158 2.29 -4.94 1.77
C GLY A 158 2.71 -3.51 1.41
N ALA A 159 3.70 -3.30 0.54
CA ALA A 159 4.09 -1.95 0.13
C ALA A 159 2.93 -1.22 -0.55
N MET A 160 2.73 0.02 -0.14
CA MET A 160 1.72 0.92 -0.69
C MET A 160 2.38 1.93 -1.63
N LEU A 161 1.87 2.02 -2.84
CA LEU A 161 2.36 2.93 -3.88
C LEU A 161 1.22 3.83 -4.36
N SER A 162 1.55 5.09 -4.70
CA SER A 162 0.59 6.05 -5.27
C SER A 162 -0.03 5.53 -6.56
N MET A 163 -1.29 5.90 -6.81
CA MET A 163 -1.98 5.69 -8.10
C MET A 163 -1.58 6.71 -9.18
N GLU A 164 -0.71 7.67 -8.87
CA GLU A 164 -0.36 8.77 -9.78
C GLU A 164 0.61 8.38 -10.91
N ALA A 165 1.36 7.28 -10.75
CA ALA A 165 2.39 6.89 -11.70
C ALA A 165 2.60 5.38 -11.78
N GLY A 166 3.07 4.90 -12.93
CA GLY A 166 3.45 3.52 -13.15
C GLY A 166 2.38 2.69 -13.86
N SER A 167 2.82 1.61 -14.53
CA SER A 167 1.95 0.80 -15.38
C SER A 167 0.81 0.12 -14.62
N ALA A 168 1.04 -0.36 -13.39
CA ALA A 168 -0.01 -0.96 -12.57
C ALA A 168 -1.10 0.06 -12.19
N ALA A 169 -0.74 1.32 -11.88
CA ALA A 169 -1.70 2.39 -11.63
C ALA A 169 -2.57 2.64 -12.86
N GLN A 170 -1.97 2.71 -14.06
CA GLN A 170 -2.70 2.86 -15.32
C GLN A 170 -3.71 1.71 -15.52
N ILE A 171 -3.34 0.46 -15.26
CA ILE A 171 -4.25 -0.70 -15.35
C ILE A 171 -5.41 -0.57 -14.37
N LEU A 172 -5.12 -0.30 -13.10
CA LEU A 172 -6.13 -0.23 -12.04
C LEU A 172 -7.10 0.96 -12.20
N LEU A 173 -6.69 2.00 -12.93
CA LEU A 173 -7.52 3.17 -13.19
C LEU A 173 -8.26 3.11 -14.55
N ALA A 174 -7.72 2.40 -15.53
CA ALA A 174 -8.20 2.46 -16.91
C ALA A 174 -9.66 2.04 -17.11
N TRP A 175 -10.23 1.21 -16.24
CA TRP A 175 -11.62 0.70 -16.33
C TRP A 175 -12.52 1.17 -15.18
N GLU A 176 -12.09 2.17 -14.43
CA GLU A 176 -12.93 2.80 -13.40
C GLU A 176 -14.04 3.65 -14.03
N ASP A 177 -15.06 3.97 -13.25
CA ASP A 177 -16.12 4.90 -13.64
C ASP A 177 -15.58 6.33 -13.86
N SER A 178 -16.42 7.20 -14.45
CA SER A 178 -16.00 8.55 -14.83
C SER A 178 -15.52 9.39 -13.66
N ASP A 179 -16.15 9.26 -12.50
CA ASP A 179 -15.85 10.10 -11.33
C ASP A 179 -14.52 9.70 -10.69
N ARG A 180 -14.31 8.41 -10.50
CA ARG A 180 -13.04 7.85 -10.03
C ARG A 180 -11.90 8.08 -11.01
N LEU A 181 -12.19 8.01 -12.31
CA LEU A 181 -11.25 8.31 -13.36
C LEU A 181 -10.81 9.78 -13.30
N HIS A 182 -11.77 10.72 -13.19
CA HIS A 182 -11.48 12.14 -13.05
C HIS A 182 -10.65 12.44 -11.79
N GLN A 183 -11.04 11.87 -10.66
CA GLN A 183 -10.31 12.04 -9.42
C GLN A 183 -8.87 11.50 -9.54
N GLY A 184 -8.70 10.27 -10.06
CA GLY A 184 -7.39 9.63 -10.20
C GLY A 184 -6.46 10.33 -11.18
N LEU A 185 -7.01 11.08 -12.16
CA LEU A 185 -6.20 11.81 -13.15
C LEU A 185 -5.70 13.19 -12.67
N ARG A 186 -6.20 13.71 -11.56
CA ARG A 186 -5.85 15.07 -11.09
C ARG A 186 -4.34 15.26 -10.87
N HIS A 187 -3.68 14.24 -10.36
CA HIS A 187 -2.25 14.26 -10.02
C HIS A 187 -1.44 13.22 -10.81
N ALA A 188 -2.11 12.50 -11.73
CA ALA A 188 -1.47 11.42 -12.47
C ALA A 188 -0.43 11.95 -13.47
N LYS A 189 0.70 11.26 -13.57
CA LYS A 189 1.72 11.49 -14.60
C LYS A 189 1.35 10.92 -15.97
N PHE A 190 0.13 10.38 -16.10
CA PHE A 190 -0.42 9.87 -17.36
C PHE A 190 -1.80 10.49 -17.64
N THR A 191 -2.24 10.43 -18.90
CA THR A 191 -3.44 11.13 -19.37
C THR A 191 -4.60 10.18 -19.64
N ALA A 192 -5.82 10.73 -19.77
CA ALA A 192 -6.99 9.98 -20.21
C ALA A 192 -6.78 9.30 -21.59
N THR A 193 -6.06 9.95 -22.50
CA THR A 193 -5.68 9.38 -23.81
C THR A 193 -4.79 8.15 -23.64
N LYS A 194 -3.82 8.19 -22.71
CA LYS A 194 -2.99 7.02 -22.38
C LYS A 194 -3.85 5.87 -21.87
N LEU A 195 -4.81 6.14 -20.97
CA LEU A 195 -5.72 5.12 -20.44
C LEU A 195 -6.67 4.56 -21.50
N ALA A 196 -7.13 5.38 -22.45
CA ALA A 196 -7.91 4.88 -23.59
C ALA A 196 -7.08 3.91 -24.46
N ALA A 197 -5.81 4.22 -24.70
CA ALA A 197 -4.89 3.31 -25.38
C ALA A 197 -4.65 2.02 -24.59
N VAL A 198 -4.55 2.10 -23.25
CA VAL A 198 -4.45 0.92 -22.35
C VAL A 198 -5.67 0.03 -22.50
N ARG A 199 -6.89 0.61 -22.47
CA ARG A 199 -8.13 -0.16 -22.68
C ARG A 199 -8.16 -0.89 -24.01
N LYS A 200 -7.71 -0.21 -25.08
CA LYS A 200 -7.71 -0.77 -26.44
C LYS A 200 -6.72 -1.92 -26.61
N ARG A 201 -5.51 -1.80 -26.03
CA ARG A 201 -4.45 -2.81 -26.20
C ARG A 201 -4.42 -3.88 -25.10
N GLY A 202 -5.10 -3.64 -23.96
CA GLY A 202 -5.22 -4.60 -22.86
C GLY A 202 -4.00 -4.67 -21.91
N TRP A 203 -3.02 -3.77 -22.05
CA TRP A 203 -1.83 -3.69 -21.21
C TRP A 203 -1.31 -2.25 -21.12
N SER A 204 -0.43 -2.01 -20.17
CA SER A 204 0.21 -0.69 -19.99
C SER A 204 1.72 -0.83 -19.81
N GLU A 205 2.41 0.26 -20.16
CA GLU A 205 3.83 0.44 -19.87
C GLU A 205 4.08 1.80 -19.25
N SER A 206 5.09 1.84 -18.42
CA SER A 206 5.60 3.03 -17.78
C SER A 206 7.12 3.01 -17.85
N VAL A 207 7.69 4.14 -18.28
CA VAL A 207 9.14 4.33 -18.35
C VAL A 207 9.45 5.65 -17.67
N ASN A 208 10.24 5.63 -16.59
CA ASN A 208 10.62 6.80 -15.79
C ASN A 208 9.43 7.60 -15.19
N GLU A 209 8.22 7.01 -15.11
CA GLU A 209 7.08 7.73 -14.53
C GLU A 209 7.11 7.76 -13.02
N ARG A 210 7.25 6.59 -12.38
CA ARG A 210 7.27 6.47 -10.92
C ARG A 210 8.61 6.92 -10.35
N GLU A 211 9.67 6.44 -10.97
CA GLU A 211 11.04 6.67 -10.54
C GLU A 211 11.96 6.68 -11.76
N GLU A 212 12.95 7.57 -11.78
CA GLU A 212 13.93 7.62 -12.85
C GLU A 212 14.74 6.32 -12.91
N GLY A 213 15.00 5.84 -14.11
CA GLY A 213 15.73 4.58 -14.32
C GLY A 213 14.87 3.33 -14.16
N VAL A 214 13.58 3.43 -13.80
CA VAL A 214 12.67 2.31 -13.63
C VAL A 214 11.63 2.27 -14.74
N CYS A 215 11.38 1.08 -15.26
CA CYS A 215 10.25 0.82 -16.14
C CYS A 215 9.44 -0.40 -15.69
N SER A 216 8.20 -0.47 -16.11
CA SER A 216 7.27 -1.57 -15.79
C SER A 216 6.27 -1.81 -16.89
N ILE A 217 5.79 -3.06 -16.98
CA ILE A 217 4.70 -3.50 -17.85
C ILE A 217 3.66 -4.17 -16.98
N SER A 218 2.39 -3.84 -17.20
CA SER A 218 1.28 -4.43 -16.45
C SER A 218 0.13 -4.86 -17.35
N ALA A 219 -0.60 -5.89 -16.87
CA ALA A 219 -1.85 -6.35 -17.46
C ALA A 219 -2.93 -6.54 -16.38
N PRO A 220 -4.22 -6.45 -16.75
CA PRO A 220 -5.32 -6.60 -15.81
C PRO A 220 -5.54 -8.05 -15.41
N ILE A 221 -5.95 -8.25 -14.16
CA ILE A 221 -6.57 -9.47 -13.66
C ILE A 221 -8.03 -9.13 -13.39
N ARG A 222 -8.96 -9.96 -13.89
CA ARG A 222 -10.38 -9.68 -13.83
C ARG A 222 -11.13 -10.73 -13.00
N ASN A 223 -12.24 -10.31 -12.40
CA ASN A 223 -13.19 -11.24 -11.79
C ASN A 223 -14.15 -11.85 -12.83
N ALA A 224 -15.08 -12.71 -12.37
CA ALA A 224 -16.07 -13.35 -13.21
C ALA A 224 -17.03 -12.38 -13.92
N SER A 225 -17.24 -11.16 -13.38
CA SER A 225 -18.03 -10.10 -14.00
C SER A 225 -17.24 -9.25 -15.00
N GLY A 226 -15.95 -9.57 -15.24
CA GLY A 226 -15.09 -8.84 -16.16
C GLY A 226 -14.46 -7.57 -15.59
N GLN A 227 -14.71 -7.23 -14.34
CA GLN A 227 -14.13 -6.06 -13.67
C GLN A 227 -12.65 -6.29 -13.35
N VAL A 228 -11.83 -5.27 -13.51
CA VAL A 228 -10.41 -5.30 -13.11
C VAL A 228 -10.31 -5.23 -11.59
N ILE A 229 -9.80 -6.29 -10.97
CA ILE A 229 -9.66 -6.41 -9.52
C ILE A 229 -8.21 -6.34 -9.04
N ALA A 230 -7.27 -6.53 -9.96
CA ALA A 230 -5.84 -6.47 -9.69
C ALA A 230 -5.06 -6.19 -10.98
N ALA A 231 -3.79 -5.83 -10.83
CA ALA A 231 -2.83 -5.69 -11.93
C ALA A 231 -1.61 -6.59 -11.66
N ILE A 232 -1.26 -7.45 -12.63
CA ILE A 232 0.03 -8.15 -12.63
C ILE A 232 1.06 -7.31 -13.36
N SER A 233 2.27 -7.26 -12.85
CA SER A 233 3.34 -6.38 -13.34
C SER A 233 4.69 -7.09 -13.35
N ILE A 234 5.54 -6.72 -14.28
CA ILE A 234 6.99 -6.86 -14.15
C ILE A 234 7.61 -5.48 -14.08
N SER A 235 8.70 -5.35 -13.35
CA SER A 235 9.41 -4.07 -13.23
C SER A 235 10.92 -4.28 -13.08
N GLY A 236 11.67 -3.32 -13.59
CA GLY A 236 13.12 -3.36 -13.53
C GLY A 236 13.79 -2.11 -14.14
N PRO A 237 15.12 -2.08 -14.19
CA PRO A 237 15.87 -0.94 -14.71
C PRO A 237 15.65 -0.76 -16.22
N THR A 238 15.49 0.51 -16.64
CA THR A 238 15.36 0.88 -18.07
C THR A 238 16.52 0.40 -18.93
N GLY A 239 17.75 0.41 -18.37
CA GLY A 239 18.96 -0.06 -19.07
C GLY A 239 18.90 -1.55 -19.45
N ARG A 240 18.12 -2.37 -18.74
CA ARG A 240 17.96 -3.80 -19.04
C ARG A 240 16.69 -4.11 -19.80
N MET A 241 15.59 -3.46 -19.44
CA MET A 241 14.29 -3.66 -20.08
C MET A 241 14.16 -2.93 -21.43
N GLY A 242 14.96 -1.88 -21.68
CA GLY A 242 14.98 -1.10 -22.89
C GLY A 242 13.95 0.05 -22.92
N ALA A 243 14.04 0.90 -23.96
CA ALA A 243 13.19 2.09 -24.10
C ALA A 243 11.74 1.77 -24.51
N ALA A 244 11.48 0.60 -25.07
CA ALA A 244 10.13 0.15 -25.48
C ALA A 244 9.85 -1.27 -24.95
N PRO A 245 9.77 -1.43 -23.62
CA PRO A 245 9.68 -2.73 -22.98
C PRO A 245 8.38 -3.47 -23.35
N GLY A 246 7.32 -2.75 -23.72
CA GLY A 246 6.06 -3.33 -24.12
C GLY A 246 6.15 -4.27 -25.32
N ARG A 247 7.01 -3.97 -26.31
CA ARG A 247 7.19 -4.86 -27.46
C ARG A 247 7.68 -6.26 -27.09
N ARG A 248 8.53 -6.33 -26.07
CA ARG A 248 9.16 -7.59 -25.62
C ARG A 248 8.31 -8.32 -24.60
N TYR A 249 7.75 -7.59 -23.64
CA TYR A 249 7.21 -8.20 -22.43
C TYR A 249 5.68 -8.21 -22.33
N ALA A 250 4.96 -7.35 -23.08
CA ALA A 250 3.51 -7.30 -22.97
C ALA A 250 2.81 -8.64 -23.26
N PRO A 251 3.22 -9.45 -24.24
CA PRO A 251 2.58 -10.76 -24.48
C PRO A 251 2.69 -11.69 -23.27
N LEU A 252 3.82 -11.67 -22.55
CA LEU A 252 4.05 -12.51 -21.37
C LEU A 252 3.18 -12.08 -20.19
N VAL A 253 3.15 -10.77 -19.91
CA VAL A 253 2.38 -10.21 -18.81
C VAL A 253 0.88 -10.33 -19.06
N MET A 254 0.43 -10.14 -20.31
CA MET A 254 -0.97 -10.36 -20.71
C MET A 254 -1.39 -11.83 -20.54
N ALA A 255 -0.55 -12.79 -20.96
CA ALA A 255 -0.82 -14.21 -20.78
C ALA A 255 -0.93 -14.57 -19.28
N ALA A 256 -0.06 -14.02 -18.43
CA ALA A 256 -0.11 -14.20 -16.99
C ALA A 256 -1.40 -13.63 -16.38
N GLY A 257 -1.78 -12.40 -16.75
CA GLY A 257 -3.04 -11.78 -16.30
C GLY A 257 -4.28 -12.55 -16.73
N LYS A 258 -4.28 -13.07 -17.97
CA LYS A 258 -5.36 -13.93 -18.49
C LYS A 258 -5.43 -15.24 -17.70
N TYR A 259 -4.32 -15.90 -17.45
CA TYR A 259 -4.29 -17.16 -16.70
C TYR A 259 -4.85 -16.98 -15.29
N LEU A 260 -4.43 -15.95 -14.58
CA LEU A 260 -4.96 -15.63 -13.24
C LEU A 260 -6.46 -15.31 -13.28
N THR A 261 -6.93 -14.59 -14.30
CA THR A 261 -8.35 -14.33 -14.53
C THR A 261 -9.13 -15.63 -14.70
N GLU A 262 -8.63 -16.55 -15.54
CA GLU A 262 -9.27 -17.86 -15.78
C GLU A 262 -9.28 -18.75 -14.53
N ALA A 263 -8.20 -18.73 -13.73
CA ALA A 263 -8.14 -19.46 -12.46
C ALA A 263 -9.20 -18.98 -11.46
N LEU A 264 -9.46 -17.67 -11.42
CA LEU A 264 -10.52 -17.10 -10.60
C LEU A 264 -11.93 -17.45 -11.07
N VAL A 265 -12.16 -17.51 -12.38
CA VAL A 265 -13.47 -17.78 -12.97
C VAL A 265 -13.83 -19.28 -12.91
N LYS A 266 -12.88 -20.17 -13.20
CA LYS A 266 -13.11 -21.64 -13.18
C LYS A 266 -13.52 -22.16 -11.80
N ALA A 267 -13.12 -21.53 -10.76
CA ALA A 267 -13.42 -21.95 -9.39
C ALA A 267 -14.81 -21.48 -8.89
N VAL A 268 -15.57 -20.74 -9.69
CA VAL A 268 -16.96 -20.28 -9.38
C VAL A 268 -18.00 -21.25 -9.99
N ARG A 269 -17.58 -22.19 -10.82
CA ARG A 269 -18.42 -23.30 -11.37
C ARG A 269 -18.22 -24.57 -10.54
#